data_33be1897d33e620f8fc9323545e27319
#
_entry.id   33be1897d33e620f8fc9323545e27319
#
_cell.length_a   1.000
_cell.length_b   1.000
_cell.length_c   1.000
_cell.angle_alpha   90.00
_cell.angle_beta   90.00
_cell.angle_gamma   90.00
#
_symmetry.space_group_name_H-M   'P 1'
#
loop_
_entity.id
_entity.type
_entity.pdbx_description
1 polymer ?
#
loop_
_entity_poly.entity_id
_entity_poly.type
_entity_poly.pdbx_seq_one_letter_code
_entity_poly.pdbx_strand_id
1 'polypeptide(L)'
;MKITSFTAIDFETAQPKQHSICQVGIVRVENGEIVETYNQLVYPPDNYYWDRFIDIHGISPSDTKFSPIFPDVWEEIKHFIEGQHVVAHNGAFDFSVLNKTLAYYGMDSVQFNQHCTYKIYKKKLNVLCDEHGIELKHHDALSDAKACAELFKLHLGLLH
;
A
#
# COMPACT_ATOMS: atom_id res chain seq x y z
N MET A 1 0.61 14.25 21.08
CA MET A 1 1.31 12.95 21.28
C MET A 1 2.11 12.59 20.05
N LYS A 2 3.29 12.05 20.28
CA LYS A 2 4.15 11.61 19.18
C LYS A 2 3.66 10.28 18.63
N ILE A 3 3.57 10.16 17.30
CA ILE A 3 3.25 8.89 16.63
C ILE A 3 4.50 8.01 16.65
N THR A 4 4.40 6.82 17.20
CA THR A 4 5.50 5.83 17.22
C THR A 4 5.11 4.51 16.56
N SER A 5 3.82 4.33 16.28
CA SER A 5 3.29 3.11 15.67
C SER A 5 2.36 3.49 14.52
N PHE A 6 2.50 2.81 13.38
CA PHE A 6 1.71 3.09 12.18
C PHE A 6 1.77 1.92 11.21
N THR A 7 0.91 1.96 10.20
CA THR A 7 0.92 1.01 9.08
C THR A 7 1.21 1.76 7.79
N ALA A 8 2.18 1.28 7.01
CA ALA A 8 2.42 1.77 5.65
C ALA A 8 1.75 0.81 4.67
N ILE A 9 1.08 1.38 3.66
CA ILE A 9 0.38 0.58 2.65
C ILE A 9 0.78 1.02 1.24
N ASP A 10 0.69 0.08 0.31
CA ASP A 10 0.76 0.34 -1.12
C ASP A 10 -0.09 -0.69 -1.86
N PHE A 11 -0.82 -0.25 -2.89
CA PHE A 11 -1.63 -1.10 -3.74
C PHE A 11 -1.17 -0.98 -5.18
N GLU A 12 -1.14 -2.11 -5.90
CA GLU A 12 -1.05 -2.11 -7.36
C GLU A 12 -2.43 -2.47 -7.92
N THR A 13 -2.80 -1.80 -9.02
CA THR A 13 -4.09 -2.01 -9.68
C THR A 13 -3.90 -2.56 -11.09
N ALA A 14 -4.90 -3.32 -11.57
CA ALA A 14 -4.83 -4.00 -12.86
C ALA A 14 -5.24 -3.11 -14.04
N GLN A 15 -6.02 -2.06 -13.77
CA GLN A 15 -6.59 -1.16 -14.78
C GLN A 15 -6.98 0.17 -14.13
N PRO A 16 -7.44 1.18 -14.92
CA PRO A 16 -7.80 2.49 -14.37
C PRO A 16 -8.91 2.49 -13.33
N LYS A 17 -9.79 1.49 -13.34
CA LYS A 17 -10.82 1.36 -12.30
C LYS A 17 -10.14 1.02 -10.98
N GLN A 18 -10.31 1.88 -9.97
CA GLN A 18 -9.56 1.78 -8.73
C GLN A 18 -9.89 0.56 -7.87
N HIS A 19 -11.04 -0.09 -8.10
CA HIS A 19 -11.39 -1.33 -7.42
C HIS A 19 -10.71 -2.57 -8.00
N SER A 20 -9.68 -2.39 -8.83
CA SER A 20 -8.97 -3.47 -9.50
C SER A 20 -7.64 -3.86 -8.83
N ILE A 21 -7.59 -3.85 -7.50
CA ILE A 21 -6.38 -4.23 -6.76
C ILE A 21 -5.88 -5.61 -7.22
N CYS A 22 -4.59 -5.69 -7.56
CA CYS A 22 -3.92 -6.95 -7.91
C CYS A 22 -2.73 -7.28 -7.00
N GLN A 23 -2.28 -6.34 -6.18
CA GLN A 23 -1.27 -6.60 -5.16
C GLN A 23 -1.46 -5.67 -3.96
N VAL A 24 -1.22 -6.19 -2.76
CA VAL A 24 -1.25 -5.45 -1.50
C VAL A 24 0.09 -5.61 -0.81
N GLY A 25 0.71 -4.49 -0.45
CA GLY A 25 1.91 -4.44 0.37
C GLY A 25 1.62 -3.67 1.66
N ILE A 26 1.96 -4.25 2.81
CA ILE A 26 1.75 -3.64 4.12
C ILE A 26 3.00 -3.82 4.98
N VAL A 27 3.36 -2.76 5.70
CA VAL A 27 4.41 -2.79 6.70
C VAL A 27 3.84 -2.22 7.99
N ARG A 28 3.89 -3.02 9.07
CA ARG A 28 3.47 -2.55 10.39
C ARG A 28 4.70 -2.14 11.19
N VAL A 29 4.69 -0.92 11.70
CA VAL A 29 5.73 -0.36 12.57
C VAL A 29 5.12 -0.15 13.95
N GLU A 30 5.79 -0.64 14.99
CA GLU A 30 5.42 -0.43 16.38
C GLU A 30 6.64 0.06 17.16
N ASN A 31 6.48 1.16 17.88
CA ASN A 31 7.55 1.80 18.64
C ASN A 31 8.82 2.02 17.79
N GLY A 32 8.62 2.44 16.53
CA GLY A 32 9.71 2.73 15.61
C GLY A 32 10.34 1.51 14.93
N GLU A 33 9.87 0.31 15.21
CA GLU A 33 10.41 -0.94 14.65
C GLU A 33 9.42 -1.61 13.71
N ILE A 34 9.90 -2.16 12.60
CA ILE A 34 9.08 -2.98 11.72
C ILE A 34 8.83 -4.32 12.42
N VAL A 35 7.57 -4.61 12.74
CA VAL A 35 7.19 -5.84 13.45
C VAL A 35 6.51 -6.86 12.56
N GLU A 36 5.92 -6.44 11.44
CA GLU A 36 5.24 -7.36 10.54
C GLU A 36 5.20 -6.77 9.13
N THR A 37 5.27 -7.64 8.12
CA THR A 37 5.06 -7.29 6.72
C THR A 37 4.03 -8.22 6.11
N TYR A 38 3.32 -7.72 5.08
CA TYR A 38 2.31 -8.48 4.35
C TYR A 38 2.49 -8.19 2.87
N ASN A 39 2.52 -9.24 2.06
CA ASN A 39 2.66 -9.13 0.61
C ASN A 39 1.77 -10.18 -0.04
N GLN A 40 0.74 -9.76 -0.76
CA GLN A 40 -0.25 -10.67 -1.33
C GLN A 40 -0.69 -10.22 -2.72
N LEU A 41 -0.58 -11.12 -3.68
CA LEU A 41 -1.23 -10.97 -4.97
C LEU A 41 -2.74 -11.19 -4.79
N VAL A 42 -3.53 -10.43 -5.55
CA VAL A 42 -5.00 -10.42 -5.43
C VAL A 42 -5.61 -10.65 -6.81
N TYR A 43 -6.63 -11.50 -6.88
CA TYR A 43 -7.41 -11.70 -8.11
C TYR A 43 -8.31 -10.48 -8.30
N PRO A 44 -8.03 -9.60 -9.28
CA PRO A 44 -8.87 -8.43 -9.53
C PRO A 44 -10.17 -8.86 -10.22
N PRO A 45 -11.21 -8.01 -10.24
CA PRO A 45 -12.46 -8.34 -10.92
C PRO A 45 -12.24 -8.82 -12.35
N ASP A 46 -12.82 -9.99 -12.68
CA ASP A 46 -12.68 -10.68 -13.96
C ASP A 46 -11.23 -11.03 -14.33
N ASN A 47 -10.29 -10.85 -13.41
CA ASN A 47 -8.86 -11.00 -13.66
C ASN A 47 -8.40 -10.25 -14.92
N TYR A 48 -8.97 -9.06 -15.11
CA TYR A 48 -8.80 -8.26 -16.32
C TYR A 48 -7.77 -7.16 -16.10
N TYR A 49 -6.77 -7.11 -16.98
CA TYR A 49 -5.66 -6.16 -16.93
C TYR A 49 -5.57 -5.35 -18.21
N TRP A 50 -5.16 -4.08 -18.06
CA TRP A 50 -4.69 -3.27 -19.18
C TRP A 50 -3.19 -3.44 -19.32
N ASP A 51 -2.71 -3.59 -20.56
CA ASP A 51 -1.30 -3.85 -20.86
C ASP A 51 -0.36 -2.81 -20.24
N ARG A 52 -0.73 -1.53 -20.29
CA ARG A 52 0.11 -0.47 -19.71
C ARG A 52 0.30 -0.61 -18.19
N PHE A 53 -0.65 -1.23 -17.49
CA PHE A 53 -0.54 -1.49 -16.04
C PHE A 53 0.41 -2.66 -15.80
N ILE A 54 0.33 -3.70 -16.62
CA ILE A 54 1.27 -4.81 -16.59
C ILE A 54 2.69 -4.29 -16.83
N ASP A 55 2.87 -3.39 -17.77
CA ASP A 55 4.18 -2.78 -18.07
C ASP A 55 4.75 -2.02 -16.86
N ILE A 56 3.90 -1.45 -16.01
CA ILE A 56 4.33 -0.72 -14.82
C ILE A 56 4.77 -1.65 -13.70
N HIS A 57 3.94 -2.62 -13.31
CA HIS A 57 4.21 -3.45 -12.12
C HIS A 57 4.61 -4.89 -12.44
N GLY A 58 4.49 -5.33 -13.68
CA GLY A 58 4.91 -6.67 -14.09
C GLY A 58 3.99 -7.81 -13.66
N ILE A 59 2.82 -7.51 -13.08
CA ILE A 59 1.84 -8.52 -12.66
C ILE A 59 0.88 -8.75 -13.82
N SER A 60 0.65 -10.01 -14.17
CA SER A 60 -0.20 -10.41 -15.29
C SER A 60 -1.36 -11.30 -14.83
N PRO A 61 -2.37 -11.53 -15.69
CA PRO A 61 -3.46 -12.44 -15.33
C PRO A 61 -3.00 -13.84 -14.94
N SER A 62 -1.91 -14.32 -15.53
CA SER A 62 -1.38 -15.65 -15.17
C SER A 62 -0.83 -15.67 -13.74
N ASP A 63 -0.34 -14.54 -13.23
CA ASP A 63 0.20 -14.44 -11.88
C ASP A 63 -0.90 -14.48 -10.82
N THR A 64 -2.07 -13.93 -11.12
CA THR A 64 -3.15 -13.77 -10.14
C THR A 64 -4.33 -14.73 -10.33
N LYS A 65 -4.28 -15.61 -11.33
CA LYS A 65 -5.43 -16.50 -11.64
C LYS A 65 -5.85 -17.41 -10.50
N PHE A 66 -4.96 -17.72 -9.56
CA PHE A 66 -5.24 -18.55 -8.39
C PHE A 66 -5.12 -17.76 -7.07
N SER A 67 -5.00 -16.43 -7.16
CA SER A 67 -4.91 -15.59 -5.98
C SER A 67 -6.28 -15.36 -5.34
N PRO A 68 -6.32 -15.03 -4.04
CA PRO A 68 -7.59 -14.70 -3.38
C PRO A 68 -8.18 -13.41 -3.92
N ILE A 69 -9.50 -13.27 -3.82
CA ILE A 69 -10.19 -12.01 -4.09
C ILE A 69 -9.99 -11.05 -2.91
N PHE A 70 -10.21 -9.76 -3.13
CA PHE A 70 -9.97 -8.76 -2.09
C PHE A 70 -10.75 -8.99 -0.78
N PRO A 71 -12.01 -9.41 -0.79
CA PRO A 71 -12.71 -9.71 0.48
C PRO A 71 -11.95 -10.68 1.39
N ASP A 72 -11.32 -11.71 0.83
CA ASP A 72 -10.53 -12.66 1.61
C ASP A 72 -9.25 -12.01 2.15
N VAL A 73 -8.60 -11.17 1.34
CA VAL A 73 -7.41 -10.41 1.76
C VAL A 73 -7.79 -9.41 2.85
N TRP A 74 -8.93 -8.75 2.73
CA TRP A 74 -9.39 -7.77 3.71
C TRP A 74 -9.55 -8.37 5.11
N GLU A 75 -10.02 -9.60 5.22
CA GLU A 75 -10.10 -10.30 6.51
C GLU A 75 -8.73 -10.41 7.18
N GLU A 76 -7.66 -10.53 6.39
CA GLU A 76 -6.30 -10.64 6.91
C GLU A 76 -5.67 -9.29 7.26
N ILE A 77 -6.06 -8.20 6.57
CA ILE A 77 -5.35 -6.91 6.70
C ILE A 77 -6.14 -5.84 7.44
N LYS A 78 -7.43 -6.02 7.67
CA LYS A 78 -8.30 -5.00 8.27
C LYS A 78 -7.73 -4.47 9.60
N HIS A 79 -7.20 -5.35 10.43
CA HIS A 79 -6.66 -4.97 11.74
C HIS A 79 -5.42 -4.07 11.66
N PHE A 80 -4.71 -4.07 10.53
CA PHE A 80 -3.59 -3.16 10.32
C PHE A 80 -4.05 -1.72 10.05
N ILE A 81 -5.29 -1.54 9.64
CA ILE A 81 -5.81 -0.28 9.10
C ILE A 81 -6.82 0.37 10.03
N GLU A 82 -7.85 -0.38 10.45
CA GLU A 82 -8.94 0.17 11.26
C GLU A 82 -8.43 0.75 12.58
N GLY A 83 -8.71 2.04 12.80
CA GLY A 83 -8.31 2.74 14.01
C GLY A 83 -6.82 3.07 14.12
N GLN A 84 -6.05 2.82 13.06
CA GLN A 84 -4.60 3.01 13.07
C GLN A 84 -4.19 4.31 12.38
N HIS A 85 -2.94 4.73 12.60
CA HIS A 85 -2.27 5.69 11.71
C HIS A 85 -1.81 4.93 10.49
N VAL A 86 -2.21 5.39 9.31
CA VAL A 86 -1.90 4.71 8.03
C VAL A 86 -1.26 5.71 7.09
N VAL A 87 -0.12 5.33 6.51
CA VAL A 87 0.65 6.18 5.62
C VAL A 87 0.81 5.51 4.26
N ALA A 88 0.73 6.31 3.21
CA ALA A 88 1.03 5.87 1.84
C ALA A 88 1.80 6.99 1.14
N HIS A 89 2.56 6.63 0.11
CA HIS A 89 3.17 7.62 -0.76
C HIS A 89 2.20 7.94 -1.89
N ASN A 90 1.64 9.16 -1.89
CA ASN A 90 0.48 9.57 -2.68
C ASN A 90 -0.81 8.93 -2.14
N GLY A 91 -1.07 9.17 -0.86
CA GLY A 91 -2.20 8.57 -0.13
C GLY A 91 -3.57 8.84 -0.75
N ALA A 92 -3.74 9.96 -1.45
CA ALA A 92 -5.01 10.25 -2.15
C ALA A 92 -5.38 9.10 -3.11
N PHE A 93 -4.40 8.49 -3.76
CA PHE A 93 -4.63 7.33 -4.62
C PHE A 93 -4.95 6.07 -3.79
N ASP A 94 -4.05 5.67 -2.89
CA ASP A 94 -4.20 4.39 -2.16
C ASP A 94 -5.43 4.37 -1.26
N PHE A 95 -5.75 5.49 -0.60
CA PHE A 95 -6.94 5.57 0.25
C PHE A 95 -8.22 5.53 -0.58
N SER A 96 -8.22 6.16 -1.76
CA SER A 96 -9.34 6.08 -2.71
C SER A 96 -9.51 4.65 -3.25
N VAL A 97 -8.40 3.99 -3.59
CA VAL A 97 -8.41 2.59 -4.04
C VAL A 97 -9.03 1.70 -2.98
N LEU A 98 -8.62 1.84 -1.73
CA LEU A 98 -9.17 1.06 -0.62
C LEU A 98 -10.68 1.27 -0.49
N ASN A 99 -11.12 2.53 -0.44
CA ASN A 99 -12.54 2.85 -0.24
C ASN A 99 -13.41 2.38 -1.40
N LYS A 100 -12.95 2.55 -2.63
CA LYS A 100 -13.69 2.11 -3.82
C LYS A 100 -13.74 0.59 -3.92
N THR A 101 -12.69 -0.09 -3.50
CA THR A 101 -12.66 -1.56 -3.47
C THR A 101 -13.64 -2.11 -2.44
N LEU A 102 -13.65 -1.55 -1.23
CA LEU A 102 -14.60 -1.94 -0.20
C LEU A 102 -16.05 -1.73 -0.68
N ALA A 103 -16.33 -0.57 -1.29
CA ALA A 103 -17.66 -0.28 -1.83
C ALA A 103 -18.05 -1.24 -2.96
N TYR A 104 -17.12 -1.56 -3.86
CA TYR A 104 -17.38 -2.48 -4.96
C TYR A 104 -17.79 -3.86 -4.47
N TYR A 105 -17.17 -4.35 -3.41
CA TYR A 105 -17.49 -5.66 -2.83
C TYR A 105 -18.60 -5.58 -1.76
N GLY A 106 -19.24 -4.44 -1.57
CA GLY A 106 -20.33 -4.27 -0.61
C GLY A 106 -19.88 -4.37 0.84
N MET A 107 -18.63 -4.04 1.12
CA MET A 107 -18.07 -4.07 2.48
C MET A 107 -18.05 -2.68 3.09
N ASP A 108 -18.17 -2.62 4.42
CA ASP A 108 -18.17 -1.36 5.15
C ASP A 108 -16.77 -0.70 5.11
N SER A 109 -16.75 0.62 4.98
CA SER A 109 -15.54 1.40 5.14
C SER A 109 -15.13 1.43 6.63
N VAL A 110 -13.85 1.68 6.87
CA VAL A 110 -13.30 1.80 8.23
C VAL A 110 -12.67 3.17 8.44
N GLN A 111 -12.63 3.61 9.68
CA GLN A 111 -12.00 4.88 10.06
C GLN A 111 -10.53 4.63 10.40
N PHE A 112 -9.67 5.52 9.94
CA PHE A 112 -8.23 5.52 10.26
C PHE A 112 -7.65 6.91 10.05
N ASN A 113 -6.48 7.16 10.64
CA ASN A 113 -5.80 8.45 10.53
C ASN A 113 -4.86 8.42 9.32
N GLN A 114 -5.12 9.27 8.32
CA GLN A 114 -4.42 9.27 7.03
C GLN A 114 -3.17 10.14 7.05
N HIS A 115 -2.08 9.61 6.50
CA HIS A 115 -0.82 10.33 6.32
C HIS A 115 -0.29 10.06 4.89
N CYS A 116 0.43 11.03 4.34
CA CYS A 116 0.93 10.93 2.97
C CYS A 116 2.36 11.47 2.89
N THR A 117 3.32 10.58 2.60
CA THR A 117 4.73 10.98 2.46
C THR A 117 4.96 11.87 1.24
N TYR A 118 4.15 11.74 0.19
CA TYR A 118 4.24 12.66 -0.94
C TYR A 118 3.89 14.11 -0.50
N LYS A 119 2.87 14.28 0.33
CA LYS A 119 2.51 15.62 0.85
C LYS A 119 3.58 16.17 1.77
N ILE A 120 4.26 15.30 2.51
CA ILE A 120 5.33 15.70 3.45
C ILE A 120 6.58 16.14 2.67
N TYR A 121 7.06 15.31 1.74
CA TYR A 121 8.34 15.51 1.05
C TYR A 121 8.22 16.20 -0.31
N LYS A 122 7.05 16.11 -0.95
CA LYS A 122 6.72 16.70 -2.27
C LYS A 122 7.64 16.23 -3.39
N LYS A 123 8.07 14.97 -3.32
CA LYS A 123 8.92 14.32 -4.32
C LYS A 123 8.45 12.91 -4.58
N LYS A 124 8.79 12.37 -5.75
CA LYS A 124 8.50 10.98 -6.12
C LYS A 124 9.25 10.02 -5.21
N LEU A 125 8.68 8.84 -5.00
CA LEU A 125 9.24 7.83 -4.10
C LEU A 125 10.66 7.42 -4.52
N ASN A 126 10.89 7.15 -5.80
CA ASN A 126 12.22 6.75 -6.30
C ASN A 126 13.29 7.83 -6.07
N VAL A 127 12.92 9.10 -6.22
CA VAL A 127 13.83 10.23 -5.95
C VAL A 127 14.21 10.28 -4.49
N LEU A 128 13.22 10.13 -3.59
CA LEU A 128 13.44 10.13 -2.14
C LEU A 128 14.30 8.95 -1.70
N CYS A 129 14.09 7.78 -2.29
CA CYS A 129 14.89 6.59 -1.97
C CYS A 129 16.35 6.79 -2.37
N ASP A 130 16.61 7.39 -3.54
CA ASP A 130 17.96 7.72 -3.97
C ASP A 130 18.62 8.73 -3.01
N GLU A 131 17.88 9.76 -2.60
CA GLU A 131 18.40 10.80 -1.71
C GLU A 131 18.73 10.26 -0.31
N HIS A 132 17.95 9.29 0.18
CA HIS A 132 18.07 8.77 1.55
C HIS A 132 18.75 7.39 1.64
N GLY A 133 19.21 6.83 0.51
CA GLY A 133 19.85 5.52 0.50
C GLY A 133 18.91 4.38 0.87
N ILE A 134 17.63 4.49 0.51
CA ILE A 134 16.62 3.47 0.75
C ILE A 134 16.53 2.56 -0.46
N GLU A 135 16.64 1.24 -0.24
CA GLU A 135 16.48 0.26 -1.30
C GLU A 135 15.04 0.25 -1.82
N LEU A 136 14.87 0.22 -3.15
CA LEU A 136 13.56 0.26 -3.77
C LEU A 136 13.51 -0.61 -5.03
N LYS A 137 12.59 -1.56 -5.03
CA LYS A 137 12.12 -2.22 -6.24
C LYS A 137 10.78 -1.56 -6.60
N HIS A 138 10.87 -0.43 -7.34
CA HIS A 138 9.69 0.41 -7.61
C HIS A 138 8.58 -0.34 -8.32
N HIS A 139 7.34 -0.05 -7.94
CA HIS A 139 6.10 -0.73 -8.40
C HIS A 139 5.98 -2.19 -7.95
N ASP A 140 6.75 -2.60 -6.94
CA ASP A 140 6.44 -3.78 -6.13
C ASP A 140 5.80 -3.29 -4.83
N ALA A 141 4.58 -3.72 -4.55
CA ALA A 141 3.78 -3.12 -3.47
C ALA A 141 4.46 -3.19 -2.11
N LEU A 142 5.07 -4.32 -1.75
CA LEU A 142 5.76 -4.43 -0.47
C LEU A 142 7.01 -3.55 -0.41
N SER A 143 7.79 -3.51 -1.49
CA SER A 143 8.98 -2.65 -1.57
C SER A 143 8.60 -1.18 -1.44
N ASP A 144 7.56 -0.75 -2.14
CA ASP A 144 7.06 0.63 -2.06
C ASP A 144 6.54 0.95 -0.66
N ALA A 145 5.83 0.03 -0.01
CA ALA A 145 5.35 0.19 1.37
C ALA A 145 6.51 0.29 2.37
N LYS A 146 7.56 -0.53 2.21
CA LYS A 146 8.77 -0.46 3.05
C LYS A 146 9.46 0.89 2.92
N ALA A 147 9.63 1.37 1.70
CA ALA A 147 10.24 2.68 1.44
C ALA A 147 9.42 3.79 2.07
N CYS A 148 8.10 3.74 1.92
CA CYS A 148 7.19 4.69 2.54
C CYS A 148 7.32 4.67 4.06
N ALA A 149 7.40 3.48 4.67
CA ALA A 149 7.57 3.32 6.12
C ALA A 149 8.88 3.97 6.59
N GLU A 150 9.99 3.74 5.90
CA GLU A 150 11.28 4.34 6.25
C GLU A 150 11.23 5.86 6.16
N LEU A 151 10.62 6.41 5.12
CA LEU A 151 10.46 7.86 4.96
C LEU A 151 9.59 8.46 6.07
N PHE A 152 8.52 7.78 6.45
CA PHE A 152 7.65 8.27 7.52
C PHE A 152 8.34 8.19 8.89
N LYS A 153 9.13 7.15 9.14
CA LYS A 153 9.98 7.05 10.34
C LYS A 153 10.94 8.24 10.43
N LEU A 154 11.60 8.58 9.32
CA LEU A 154 12.49 9.75 9.26
C LEU A 154 11.74 11.02 9.62
N HIS A 155 10.57 11.23 9.04
CA HIS A 155 9.73 12.41 9.32
C HIS A 155 9.33 12.48 10.79
N LEU A 156 9.03 11.34 11.41
CA LEU A 156 8.61 11.27 12.81
C LEU A 156 9.80 11.32 13.79
N GLY A 157 11.03 11.25 13.29
CA GLY A 157 12.22 11.21 14.14
C GLY A 157 12.44 9.86 14.83
N LEU A 158 11.96 8.76 14.24
CA LEU A 158 12.07 7.40 14.76
C LEU A 158 13.27 6.67 14.13
N LEU A 159 14.43 7.29 14.17
CA LEU A 159 15.67 6.70 13.62
C LEU A 159 16.32 5.76 14.63
N HIS A 160 16.83 4.64 14.13
CA HIS A 160 17.60 3.67 14.90
C HIS A 160 18.88 3.32 14.18
#